data_aac01c63f151fd674add487b43ba7138
#
_entry.id   aac01c63f151fd674add487b43ba7138
#
_cell.length_a   1.000
_cell.length_b   1.000
_cell.length_c   1.000
_cell.angle_alpha   90.00
_cell.angle_beta   90.00
_cell.angle_gamma   90.00
#
_symmetry.space_group_name_H-M   'P 1'
#
loop_
_entity.id
_entity.type
_entity.pdbx_description
1 polymer ?
#
loop_
_entity_poly.entity_id
_entity_poly.type
_entity_poly.pdbx_seq_one_letter_code
_entity_poly.pdbx_strand_id
1 'polypeptide(L)'
;MLKYRSIIFIFILLLYTIVGSYLSITNGISHDQFHEQQNWTTNFNAIKGLFYNNGDYEILINYLDKYHGIGFHYFSQPIQLITHDFIANLNQVSDTTAYYISRHLAVFIIFSISGIFFYLLSLKIAGDKIFSIIATCIYLLYPYFFGHAQVNGKDIPFLSLWIVCSYYLFVIIENFYFDKK
;
A
#
# COMPACT_ATOMS: atom_id res chain seq x y z
N MET A 1 18.14 -16.15 -23.56
CA MET A 1 17.16 -16.76 -22.60
C MET A 1 16.89 -15.91 -21.36
N LEU A 2 17.88 -15.28 -20.71
CA LEU A 2 17.68 -14.49 -19.45
C LEU A 2 16.78 -13.24 -19.64
N LYS A 3 16.86 -12.55 -20.78
CA LYS A 3 16.05 -11.36 -21.08
C LYS A 3 14.55 -11.67 -21.15
N TYR A 4 14.17 -12.79 -21.73
CA TYR A 4 12.76 -13.20 -21.85
C TYR A 4 12.11 -13.55 -20.51
N ARG A 5 12.85 -14.17 -19.58
CA ARG A 5 12.34 -14.52 -18.23
C ARG A 5 11.97 -13.28 -17.41
N SER A 6 12.78 -12.22 -17.52
CA SER A 6 12.46 -10.96 -16.83
C SER A 6 11.23 -10.27 -17.43
N ILE A 7 11.05 -10.34 -18.75
CA ILE A 7 9.86 -9.78 -19.43
C ILE A 7 8.61 -10.55 -19.01
N ILE A 8 8.66 -11.88 -18.98
CA ILE A 8 7.54 -12.72 -18.53
C ILE A 8 7.16 -12.40 -17.07
N PHE A 9 8.15 -12.26 -16.19
CA PHE A 9 7.88 -11.92 -14.79
C PHE A 9 7.21 -10.54 -14.65
N ILE A 10 7.68 -9.52 -15.39
CA ILE A 10 7.05 -8.20 -15.41
C ILE A 10 5.60 -8.29 -15.92
N PHE A 11 5.36 -9.04 -16.98
CA PHE A 11 4.01 -9.25 -17.52
C PHE A 11 3.07 -9.92 -16.49
N ILE A 12 3.56 -10.97 -15.81
CA ILE A 12 2.80 -11.65 -14.76
C ILE A 12 2.49 -10.69 -13.60
N LEU A 13 3.46 -9.87 -13.19
CA LEU A 13 3.27 -8.89 -12.12
C LEU A 13 2.27 -7.81 -12.50
N LEU A 14 2.29 -7.33 -13.75
CA LEU A 14 1.30 -6.39 -14.26
C LEU A 14 -0.10 -7.01 -14.27
N LEU A 15 -0.24 -8.24 -14.77
CA LEU A 15 -1.52 -8.96 -14.77
C LEU A 15 -2.04 -9.17 -13.33
N TYR A 16 -1.16 -9.57 -12.41
CA TYR A 16 -1.47 -9.69 -10.98
C TYR A 16 -1.98 -8.36 -10.41
N THR A 17 -1.30 -7.26 -10.71
CA THR A 17 -1.69 -5.93 -10.24
C THR A 17 -3.05 -5.51 -10.79
N ILE A 18 -3.32 -5.74 -12.07
CA ILE A 18 -4.60 -5.42 -12.71
C ILE A 18 -5.73 -6.25 -12.09
N VAL A 19 -5.56 -7.57 -12.04
CA VAL A 19 -6.60 -8.48 -11.51
C VAL A 19 -6.85 -8.21 -10.02
N GLY A 20 -5.80 -8.07 -9.23
CA GLY A 20 -5.95 -7.82 -7.80
C GLY A 20 -6.51 -6.42 -7.50
N SER A 21 -6.17 -5.40 -8.29
CA SER A 21 -6.79 -4.08 -8.20
C SER A 21 -8.30 -4.14 -8.51
N TYR A 22 -8.69 -4.89 -9.54
CA TYR A 22 -10.09 -5.11 -9.84
C TYR A 22 -10.81 -5.82 -8.68
N LEU A 23 -10.22 -6.87 -8.13
CA LEU A 23 -10.78 -7.56 -6.97
C LEU A 23 -10.90 -6.62 -5.76
N SER A 24 -9.90 -5.77 -5.50
CA SER A 24 -9.93 -4.86 -4.35
C SER A 24 -11.06 -3.83 -4.44
N ILE A 25 -11.40 -3.36 -5.64
CA ILE A 25 -12.49 -2.40 -5.82
C ILE A 25 -13.88 -3.04 -5.94
N THR A 26 -13.97 -4.36 -6.09
CA THR A 26 -15.24 -5.10 -6.10
C THR A 26 -15.55 -5.76 -4.76
N ASN A 27 -14.61 -5.74 -3.81
CA ASN A 27 -14.84 -6.19 -2.45
C ASN A 27 -15.69 -5.17 -1.66
N GLY A 28 -16.43 -5.67 -0.69
CA GLY A 28 -17.21 -4.84 0.23
C GLY A 28 -16.33 -4.01 1.18
N ILE A 29 -16.97 -3.17 1.98
CA ILE A 29 -16.33 -2.33 3.01
C ILE A 29 -15.94 -3.22 4.20
N SER A 30 -14.72 -3.07 4.73
CA SER A 30 -14.33 -3.71 5.98
C SER A 30 -14.93 -2.97 7.19
N HIS A 31 -15.09 -3.68 8.31
CA HIS A 31 -15.68 -3.12 9.54
C HIS A 31 -14.91 -1.89 10.06
N ASP A 32 -13.60 -1.85 9.88
CA ASP A 32 -12.74 -0.79 10.43
C ASP A 32 -12.68 0.49 9.57
N GLN A 33 -13.24 0.48 8.36
CA GLN A 33 -13.13 1.61 7.41
C GLN A 33 -13.69 2.92 7.96
N PHE A 34 -14.78 2.83 8.72
CA PHE A 34 -15.39 4.01 9.35
C PHE A 34 -14.43 4.64 10.37
N HIS A 35 -13.85 3.83 11.25
CA HIS A 35 -12.88 4.31 12.25
C HIS A 35 -11.63 4.89 11.60
N GLU A 36 -11.13 4.25 10.56
CA GLU A 36 -9.99 4.77 9.80
C GLU A 36 -10.28 6.12 9.15
N GLN A 37 -11.48 6.29 8.61
CA GLN A 37 -11.90 7.56 8.04
C GLN A 37 -12.05 8.64 9.11
N GLN A 38 -12.58 8.30 10.27
CA GLN A 38 -12.69 9.23 11.40
C GLN A 38 -11.30 9.65 11.90
N ASN A 39 -10.36 8.70 12.03
CA ASN A 39 -8.98 8.99 12.39
C ASN A 39 -8.32 9.94 11.38
N TRP A 40 -8.51 9.69 10.08
CA TRP A 40 -8.02 10.56 9.03
C TRP A 40 -8.59 11.96 9.14
N THR A 41 -9.89 12.10 9.21
CA THR A 41 -10.59 13.40 9.24
C THR A 41 -10.17 14.22 10.47
N THR A 42 -10.12 13.59 11.65
CA THR A 42 -9.72 14.26 12.90
C THR A 42 -8.28 14.74 12.83
N ASN A 43 -7.35 13.89 12.41
CA ASN A 43 -5.94 14.27 12.30
C ASN A 43 -5.70 15.33 11.21
N PHE A 44 -6.36 15.19 10.06
CA PHE A 44 -6.22 16.16 8.96
C PHE A 44 -6.75 17.55 9.34
N ASN A 45 -7.88 17.61 10.03
CA ASN A 45 -8.45 18.87 10.53
C ASN A 45 -7.56 19.48 11.63
N ALA A 46 -7.01 18.66 12.53
CA ALA A 46 -6.07 19.13 13.54
C ALA A 46 -4.80 19.74 12.90
N ILE A 47 -4.24 19.09 11.88
CA ILE A 47 -3.08 19.62 11.14
C ILE A 47 -3.44 20.95 10.45
N LYS A 48 -4.60 21.03 9.80
CA LYS A 48 -5.10 22.29 9.23
C LYS A 48 -5.25 23.35 10.32
N GLY A 49 -5.82 22.98 11.47
CA GLY A 49 -5.99 23.88 12.61
C GLY A 49 -4.71 24.48 13.12
N LEU A 50 -3.62 23.71 13.12
CA LEU A 50 -2.28 24.23 13.46
C LEU A 50 -1.80 25.28 12.45
N PHE A 51 -2.03 25.09 11.14
CA PHE A 51 -1.60 26.03 10.12
C PHE A 51 -2.46 27.32 10.08
N TYR A 52 -3.76 27.18 10.31
CA TYR A 52 -4.71 28.30 10.26
C TYR A 52 -4.99 28.93 11.62
N ASN A 53 -4.40 28.40 12.70
CA ASN A 53 -4.56 28.85 14.09
C ASN A 53 -6.03 29.02 14.52
N ASN A 54 -6.89 28.07 14.15
CA ASN A 54 -8.32 28.08 14.42
C ASN A 54 -8.74 27.20 15.64
N GLY A 55 -7.77 26.63 16.37
CA GLY A 55 -8.01 25.81 17.57
C GLY A 55 -8.43 24.36 17.32
N ASP A 56 -8.65 23.93 16.06
CA ASP A 56 -9.11 22.56 15.74
C ASP A 56 -8.11 21.47 16.17
N TYR A 57 -6.85 21.82 16.42
CA TYR A 57 -5.84 20.87 16.92
C TYR A 57 -6.15 20.36 18.34
N GLU A 58 -6.93 21.09 19.15
CA GLU A 58 -7.31 20.67 20.49
C GLU A 58 -8.22 19.43 20.47
N ILE A 59 -8.98 19.23 19.40
CA ILE A 59 -9.81 18.05 19.19
C ILE A 59 -8.97 16.78 19.20
N LEU A 60 -7.78 16.83 18.58
CA LEU A 60 -6.87 15.68 18.52
C LEU A 60 -6.31 15.32 19.90
N ILE A 61 -6.04 16.31 20.76
CA ILE A 61 -5.50 16.07 22.11
C ILE A 61 -6.42 15.18 22.93
N ASN A 62 -7.74 15.39 22.79
CA ASN A 62 -8.78 14.66 23.51
C ASN A 62 -9.33 13.45 22.74
N TYR A 63 -8.87 13.23 21.52
CA TYR A 63 -9.33 12.13 20.68
C TYR A 63 -8.77 10.78 21.16
N LEU A 64 -9.66 9.77 21.29
CA LEU A 64 -9.29 8.47 21.84
C LEU A 64 -8.19 7.77 20.99
N ASP A 65 -8.31 7.84 19.66
CA ASP A 65 -7.44 7.17 18.71
C ASP A 65 -6.32 8.09 18.18
N LYS A 66 -5.94 9.14 18.91
CA LYS A 66 -4.92 10.13 18.51
C LYS A 66 -3.55 9.55 18.14
N TYR A 67 -3.24 8.36 18.60
CA TYR A 67 -1.97 7.68 18.31
C TYR A 67 -2.04 6.78 17.05
N HIS A 68 -3.19 6.66 16.41
CA HIS A 68 -3.29 5.92 15.16
C HIS A 68 -2.61 6.69 14.02
N GLY A 69 -1.65 6.02 13.37
CA GLY A 69 -0.93 6.60 12.25
C GLY A 69 -1.82 6.76 11.02
N ILE A 70 -1.82 7.97 10.46
CA ILE A 70 -2.59 8.30 9.24
C ILE A 70 -1.71 8.48 8.00
N GLY A 71 -0.42 8.13 8.09
CA GLY A 71 0.55 8.39 7.02
C GLY A 71 0.13 7.82 5.66
N PHE A 72 -0.45 6.63 5.64
CA PHE A 72 -0.92 6.01 4.40
C PHE A 72 -2.09 6.78 3.76
N HIS A 73 -2.91 7.46 4.55
CA HIS A 73 -4.03 8.23 4.02
C HIS A 73 -3.58 9.38 3.11
N TYR A 74 -2.44 10.00 3.40
CA TYR A 74 -1.85 11.01 2.51
C TYR A 74 -1.47 10.43 1.13
N PHE A 75 -1.01 9.19 1.11
CA PHE A 75 -0.71 8.48 -0.13
C PHE A 75 -1.98 8.05 -0.87
N SER A 76 -2.98 7.53 -0.15
CA SER A 76 -4.21 7.03 -0.75
C SER A 76 -5.17 8.14 -1.21
N GLN A 77 -5.16 9.30 -0.56
CA GLN A 77 -6.08 10.40 -0.84
C GLN A 77 -6.13 10.85 -2.30
N PRO A 78 -5.01 11.08 -3.00
CA PRO A 78 -5.06 11.43 -4.42
C PRO A 78 -5.70 10.33 -5.27
N ILE A 79 -5.43 9.06 -4.97
CA ILE A 79 -6.02 7.92 -5.68
C ILE A 79 -7.53 7.88 -5.44
N GLN A 80 -7.97 8.08 -4.21
CA GLN A 80 -9.39 8.13 -3.84
C GLN A 80 -10.12 9.25 -4.60
N LEU A 81 -9.56 10.45 -4.65
CA LEU A 81 -10.15 11.60 -5.34
C LEU A 81 -10.28 11.39 -6.85
N ILE A 82 -9.36 10.66 -7.47
CA ILE A 82 -9.38 10.41 -8.91
C ILE A 82 -10.33 9.25 -9.28
N THR A 83 -10.47 8.26 -8.40
CA THR A 83 -11.11 6.99 -8.76
C THR A 83 -12.50 6.78 -8.17
N HIS A 84 -12.93 7.58 -7.17
CA HIS A 84 -14.19 7.32 -6.46
C HIS A 84 -15.43 7.38 -7.36
N ASP A 85 -15.52 8.35 -8.28
CA ASP A 85 -16.66 8.46 -9.21
C ASP A 85 -16.76 7.24 -10.13
N PHE A 86 -15.60 6.78 -10.65
CA PHE A 86 -15.55 5.58 -11.47
C PHE A 86 -16.01 4.35 -10.68
N ILE A 87 -15.55 4.21 -9.43
CA ILE A 87 -15.90 3.08 -8.55
C ILE A 87 -17.36 3.14 -8.11
N ALA A 88 -17.90 4.33 -7.85
CA ALA A 88 -19.32 4.53 -7.55
C ALA A 88 -20.21 4.01 -8.69
N ASN A 89 -19.87 4.40 -9.93
CA ASN A 89 -20.60 3.97 -11.12
C ASN A 89 -20.43 2.48 -11.40
N LEU A 90 -19.22 1.93 -11.24
CA LEU A 90 -18.92 0.53 -11.49
C LEU A 90 -19.71 -0.40 -10.54
N ASN A 91 -19.73 -0.07 -9.27
CA ASN A 91 -20.33 -0.90 -8.21
C ASN A 91 -21.77 -0.49 -7.85
N GLN A 92 -22.29 0.58 -8.44
CA GLN A 92 -23.62 1.14 -8.13
C GLN A 92 -23.81 1.41 -6.61
N VAL A 93 -22.80 1.98 -5.98
CA VAL A 93 -22.79 2.28 -4.55
C VAL A 93 -22.78 3.79 -4.30
N SER A 94 -23.08 4.21 -3.06
CA SER A 94 -23.02 5.62 -2.67
C SER A 94 -21.60 6.18 -2.77
N ASP A 95 -21.48 7.50 -2.96
CA ASP A 95 -20.19 8.19 -3.02
C ASP A 95 -19.31 7.91 -1.80
N THR A 96 -19.90 7.88 -0.61
CA THR A 96 -19.17 7.56 0.64
C THR A 96 -18.59 6.14 0.60
N THR A 97 -19.38 5.17 0.15
CA THR A 97 -18.93 3.78 -0.01
C THR A 97 -17.83 3.66 -1.05
N ALA A 98 -18.01 4.31 -2.20
CA ALA A 98 -17.01 4.34 -3.26
C ALA A 98 -15.68 4.96 -2.80
N TYR A 99 -15.76 6.00 -1.99
CA TYR A 99 -14.58 6.65 -1.41
C TYR A 99 -13.79 5.69 -0.50
N TYR A 100 -14.48 4.87 0.30
CA TYR A 100 -13.81 3.84 1.11
C TYR A 100 -13.19 2.75 0.24
N ILE A 101 -13.91 2.24 -0.74
CA ILE A 101 -13.43 1.20 -1.65
C ILE A 101 -12.23 1.70 -2.47
N SER A 102 -12.19 2.97 -2.85
CA SER A 102 -11.05 3.59 -3.57
C SER A 102 -9.74 3.50 -2.78
N ARG A 103 -9.81 3.47 -1.44
CA ARG A 103 -8.63 3.24 -0.59
C ARG A 103 -8.07 1.83 -0.74
N HIS A 104 -8.93 0.83 -0.94
CA HIS A 104 -8.51 -0.55 -1.19
C HIS A 104 -7.62 -0.66 -2.42
N LEU A 105 -7.97 0.07 -3.48
CA LEU A 105 -7.13 0.16 -4.68
C LEU A 105 -5.71 0.66 -4.34
N ALA A 106 -5.60 1.72 -3.54
CA ALA A 106 -4.32 2.26 -3.11
C ALA A 106 -3.51 1.25 -2.28
N VAL A 107 -4.17 0.50 -1.39
CA VAL A 107 -3.54 -0.58 -0.61
C VAL A 107 -2.97 -1.66 -1.52
N PHE A 108 -3.78 -2.10 -2.50
CA PHE A 108 -3.33 -3.16 -3.41
C PHE A 108 -2.18 -2.72 -4.30
N ILE A 109 -2.20 -1.47 -4.77
CA ILE A 109 -1.12 -0.90 -5.59
C ILE A 109 0.19 -0.88 -4.80
N ILE A 110 0.20 -0.37 -3.56
CA ILE A 110 1.43 -0.32 -2.76
C ILE A 110 1.95 -1.71 -2.42
N PHE A 111 1.06 -2.67 -2.17
CA PHE A 111 1.42 -4.07 -1.98
C PHE A 111 2.08 -4.67 -3.24
N SER A 112 1.51 -4.43 -4.41
CA SER A 112 2.09 -4.88 -5.69
C SER A 112 3.47 -4.26 -5.94
N ILE A 113 3.65 -2.97 -5.65
CA ILE A 113 4.94 -2.28 -5.73
C ILE A 113 5.95 -2.93 -4.78
N SER A 114 5.56 -3.27 -3.56
CA SER A 114 6.44 -3.94 -2.60
C SER A 114 6.94 -5.29 -3.12
N GLY A 115 6.16 -5.99 -3.94
CA GLY A 115 6.59 -7.22 -4.62
C GLY A 115 7.81 -7.02 -5.53
N ILE A 116 7.93 -5.86 -6.18
CA ILE A 116 9.13 -5.52 -6.97
C ILE A 116 10.34 -5.42 -6.06
N PHE A 117 10.22 -4.71 -4.96
CA PHE A 117 11.32 -4.55 -4.00
C PHE A 117 11.67 -5.86 -3.29
N PHE A 118 10.67 -6.69 -3.01
CA PHE A 118 10.90 -8.03 -2.47
C PHE A 118 11.69 -8.91 -3.45
N TYR A 119 11.36 -8.86 -4.76
CA TYR A 119 12.13 -9.53 -5.79
C TYR A 119 13.58 -9.05 -5.83
N LEU A 120 13.78 -7.72 -5.83
CA LEU A 120 15.13 -7.12 -5.89
C LEU A 120 15.95 -7.48 -4.64
N LEU A 121 15.34 -7.44 -3.46
CA LEU A 121 15.97 -7.83 -2.20
C LEU A 121 16.35 -9.32 -2.21
N SER A 122 15.43 -10.20 -2.59
CA SER A 122 15.66 -11.64 -2.71
C SER A 122 16.78 -11.96 -3.71
N LEU A 123 16.82 -11.21 -4.83
CA LEU A 123 17.86 -11.37 -5.83
C LEU A 123 19.26 -10.98 -5.29
N LYS A 124 19.32 -9.90 -4.51
CA LYS A 124 20.59 -9.47 -3.88
C LYS A 124 21.06 -10.48 -2.83
N ILE A 125 20.16 -11.04 -2.05
CA ILE A 125 20.52 -12.00 -0.98
C ILE A 125 20.88 -13.36 -1.55
N ALA A 126 20.09 -13.90 -2.48
CA ALA A 126 20.25 -15.26 -2.99
C ALA A 126 21.14 -15.36 -4.24
N GLY A 127 21.30 -14.27 -5.00
CA GLY A 127 22.02 -14.27 -6.26
C GLY A 127 21.34 -15.07 -7.39
N ASP A 128 20.20 -15.69 -7.14
CA ASP A 128 19.48 -16.55 -8.08
C ASP A 128 18.13 -15.95 -8.48
N LYS A 129 17.92 -15.78 -9.79
CA LYS A 129 16.71 -15.18 -10.35
C LYS A 129 15.48 -16.06 -10.21
N ILE A 130 15.64 -17.37 -10.34
CA ILE A 130 14.50 -18.31 -10.28
C ILE A 130 14.00 -18.36 -8.86
N PHE A 131 14.91 -18.51 -7.89
CA PHE A 131 14.58 -18.45 -6.48
C PHE A 131 13.86 -17.14 -6.14
N SER A 132 14.36 -15.99 -6.60
CA SER A 132 13.77 -14.68 -6.31
C SER A 132 12.37 -14.53 -6.91
N ILE A 133 12.12 -15.06 -8.10
CA ILE A 133 10.78 -15.09 -8.69
C ILE A 133 9.83 -15.96 -7.84
N ILE A 134 10.26 -17.17 -7.47
CA ILE A 134 9.46 -18.09 -6.67
C ILE A 134 9.13 -17.46 -5.30
N ALA A 135 10.13 -16.92 -4.61
CA ALA A 135 9.95 -16.25 -3.32
C ALA A 135 8.96 -15.08 -3.43
N THR A 136 9.06 -14.28 -4.51
CA THR A 136 8.12 -13.17 -4.74
C THR A 136 6.71 -13.65 -5.04
N CYS A 137 6.55 -14.72 -5.81
CA CYS A 137 5.25 -15.33 -6.03
C CYS A 137 4.63 -15.85 -4.73
N ILE A 138 5.43 -16.50 -3.88
CA ILE A 138 4.96 -16.95 -2.56
C ILE A 138 4.52 -15.74 -1.71
N TYR A 139 5.32 -14.67 -1.66
CA TYR A 139 4.99 -13.44 -0.92
C TYR A 139 3.67 -12.82 -1.39
N LEU A 140 3.53 -12.59 -2.70
CA LEU A 140 2.36 -11.93 -3.27
C LEU A 140 1.08 -12.79 -3.24
N LEU A 141 1.23 -14.12 -3.34
CA LEU A 141 0.11 -15.05 -3.35
C LEU A 141 -0.17 -15.69 -1.99
N TYR A 142 0.61 -15.35 -0.96
CA TYR A 142 0.33 -15.87 0.39
C TYR A 142 -1.07 -15.45 0.82
N PRO A 143 -1.97 -16.39 1.14
CA PRO A 143 -3.41 -16.10 1.28
C PRO A 143 -3.71 -15.00 2.30
N TYR A 144 -2.97 -14.95 3.40
CA TYR A 144 -3.13 -13.91 4.42
C TYR A 144 -2.78 -12.52 3.87
N PHE A 145 -1.61 -12.36 3.24
CA PHE A 145 -1.19 -11.07 2.71
C PHE A 145 -2.07 -10.63 1.54
N PHE A 146 -2.40 -11.56 0.63
CA PHE A 146 -3.27 -11.27 -0.50
C PHE A 146 -4.66 -10.82 -0.04
N GLY A 147 -5.26 -11.54 0.94
CA GLY A 147 -6.57 -11.18 1.49
C GLY A 147 -6.55 -9.82 2.19
N HIS A 148 -5.55 -9.57 3.04
CA HIS A 148 -5.40 -8.28 3.71
C HIS A 148 -5.07 -7.14 2.74
N ALA A 149 -4.34 -7.39 1.65
CA ALA A 149 -4.05 -6.39 0.62
C ALA A 149 -5.30 -5.88 -0.10
N GLN A 150 -6.41 -6.60 -0.01
CA GLN A 150 -7.68 -6.15 -0.57
C GLN A 150 -8.35 -5.03 0.25
N VAL A 151 -8.10 -4.95 1.57
CA VAL A 151 -8.91 -4.08 2.46
C VAL A 151 -8.14 -3.41 3.59
N ASN A 152 -6.96 -3.91 3.99
CA ASN A 152 -6.27 -3.45 5.21
C ASN A 152 -5.35 -2.26 4.92
N GLY A 153 -5.83 -1.06 5.23
CA GLY A 153 -5.12 0.21 5.03
C GLY A 153 -4.01 0.52 6.04
N LYS A 154 -3.72 -0.36 7.01
CA LYS A 154 -2.70 -0.17 8.05
C LYS A 154 -1.53 -1.12 7.89
N ASP A 155 -1.78 -2.42 8.08
CA ASP A 155 -0.72 -3.41 8.19
C ASP A 155 -0.03 -3.68 6.84
N ILE A 156 -0.80 -3.71 5.75
CA ILE A 156 -0.25 -3.97 4.43
C ILE A 156 0.62 -2.81 3.92
N PRO A 157 0.20 -1.53 4.01
CA PRO A 157 1.09 -0.41 3.70
C PRO A 157 2.35 -0.39 4.57
N PHE A 158 2.23 -0.70 5.86
CA PHE A 158 3.39 -0.81 6.75
C PHE A 158 4.35 -1.92 6.31
N LEU A 159 3.84 -3.14 6.06
CA LEU A 159 4.62 -4.26 5.53
C LEU A 159 5.31 -3.87 4.20
N SER A 160 4.57 -3.24 3.30
CA SER A 160 5.06 -2.82 1.99
C SER A 160 6.22 -1.84 2.12
N LEU A 161 6.08 -0.82 2.96
CA LEU A 161 7.13 0.16 3.22
C LEU A 161 8.33 -0.48 3.93
N TRP A 162 8.10 -1.40 4.85
CA TRP A 162 9.17 -2.16 5.51
C TRP A 162 10.04 -2.90 4.49
N ILE A 163 9.44 -3.55 3.50
CA ILE A 163 10.18 -4.25 2.44
C ILE A 163 10.98 -3.26 1.59
N VAL A 164 10.38 -2.13 1.20
CA VAL A 164 11.07 -1.07 0.46
C VAL A 164 12.28 -0.55 1.25
N CYS A 165 12.08 -0.23 2.52
CA CYS A 165 13.15 0.25 3.40
C CYS A 165 14.25 -0.81 3.58
N SER A 166 13.90 -2.09 3.74
CA SER A 166 14.84 -3.19 3.87
C SER A 166 15.72 -3.34 2.62
N TYR A 167 15.13 -3.20 1.42
CA TYR A 167 15.89 -3.22 0.18
C TYR A 167 16.92 -2.07 0.13
N TYR A 168 16.48 -0.84 0.40
CA TYR A 168 17.40 0.30 0.37
C TYR A 168 18.46 0.24 1.47
N LEU A 169 18.10 -0.22 2.67
CA LEU A 169 19.07 -0.44 3.75
C LEU A 169 20.15 -1.44 3.31
N PHE A 170 19.73 -2.54 2.67
CA PHE A 170 20.67 -3.53 2.15
C PHE A 170 21.62 -2.92 1.10
N VAL A 171 21.08 -2.13 0.16
CA VAL A 171 21.88 -1.43 -0.86
C VAL A 171 22.88 -0.46 -0.23
N ILE A 172 22.47 0.30 0.78
CA ILE A 172 23.36 1.24 1.49
C ILE A 172 24.48 0.48 2.20
N ILE A 173 24.16 -0.60 2.90
CA ILE A 173 25.15 -1.43 3.59
C ILE A 173 26.13 -2.03 2.58
N GLU A 174 25.64 -2.58 1.46
CA GLU A 174 26.46 -3.15 0.41
C GLU A 174 27.46 -2.12 -0.14
N ASN A 175 26.99 -0.95 -0.54
CA ASN A 175 27.83 0.11 -1.08
C ASN A 175 28.85 0.63 -0.04
N PHE A 176 28.43 0.74 1.24
CA PHE A 176 29.30 1.25 2.27
C PHE A 176 30.44 0.30 2.65
N TYR A 177 30.17 -1.01 2.68
CA TYR A 177 31.13 -2.00 3.16
C TYR A 177 31.89 -2.72 2.04
N PHE A 178 31.32 -2.85 0.84
CA PHE A 178 31.89 -3.66 -0.24
C PHE A 178 32.46 -2.85 -1.41
N ASP A 179 31.98 -1.64 -1.69
CA ASP A 179 32.53 -0.78 -2.77
C ASP A 179 33.81 -0.01 -2.36
N LYS A 180 34.31 -0.19 -1.13
CA LYS A 180 35.56 0.41 -0.68
C LYS A 180 36.81 -0.45 -0.98
N LYS A 181 36.66 -1.45 -1.84
CA LYS A 181 37.79 -2.21 -2.38
C LYS A 181 37.97 -1.87 -3.86
#